data_c3a1f8d2dce9463e4f0ef879649a27dc
#
_entry.id   c3a1f8d2dce9463e4f0ef879649a27dc
#
_cell.length_a   1.000
_cell.length_b   1.000
_cell.length_c   1.000
_cell.angle_alpha   90.00
_cell.angle_beta   90.00
_cell.angle_gamma   90.00
#
_symmetry.space_group_name_H-M   'P 1'
#
loop_
_entity.id
_entity.type
_entity.pdbx_description
1 polymer ?
#
loop_
_entity_poly.entity_id
_entity_poly.type
_entity_poly.pdbx_seq_one_letter_code
_entity_poly.pdbx_strand_id
1 'polypeptide(L)'
;MRLHPHARVMAHPECNEAVRRLAHFVGSTSQMLEFASESDSEEFIVGTEEGLLHPLQDQNPRKRFYATGSVCSSMRLTTLASVRRALDQMVEVVKTPEHIRERAAVALSRMLEV
;
A
#
# COMPACT_ATOMS: atom_id res chain seq x y z
N MET A 1 -12.18 -3.08 15.90
CA MET A 1 -11.87 -3.79 17.16
C MET A 1 -13.09 -4.30 17.91
N ARG A 2 -14.16 -3.52 18.20
CA ARG A 2 -15.35 -4.09 18.87
C ARG A 2 -16.06 -5.17 18.05
N LEU A 3 -16.07 -5.06 16.73
CA LEU A 3 -16.72 -6.02 15.82
C LEU A 3 -15.84 -7.25 15.52
N HIS A 4 -14.53 -7.13 15.65
CA HIS A 4 -13.55 -8.17 15.34
C HIS A 4 -12.51 -8.24 16.48
N PRO A 5 -12.87 -8.81 17.63
CA PRO A 5 -12.03 -8.75 18.83
C PRO A 5 -10.76 -9.61 18.73
N HIS A 6 -10.73 -10.59 17.83
CA HIS A 6 -9.60 -11.49 17.62
C HIS A 6 -8.72 -11.07 16.42
N ALA A 7 -9.16 -10.07 15.65
CA ALA A 7 -8.42 -9.63 14.47
C ALA A 7 -7.15 -8.85 14.87
N ARG A 8 -6.04 -9.18 14.23
CA ARG A 8 -4.81 -8.37 14.31
C ARG A 8 -4.94 -7.13 13.46
N VAL A 9 -4.50 -6.01 13.99
CA VAL A 9 -4.49 -4.72 13.27
C VAL A 9 -3.12 -4.52 12.63
N MET A 10 -3.08 -4.28 11.34
CA MET A 10 -1.89 -3.86 10.62
C MET A 10 -2.14 -2.53 9.91
N ALA A 11 -1.14 -1.65 9.92
CA ALA A 11 -1.27 -0.29 9.41
C ALA A 11 -0.06 0.13 8.57
N HIS A 12 -0.31 0.97 7.57
CA HIS A 12 0.76 1.59 6.82
C HIS A 12 1.40 2.74 7.62
N PRO A 13 2.72 3.01 7.50
CA PRO A 13 3.39 4.09 8.22
C PRO A 13 2.80 5.49 7.98
N GLU A 14 2.14 5.70 6.84
CA GLU A 14 1.45 6.97 6.51
C GLU A 14 0.10 7.15 7.23
N CYS A 15 -0.39 6.15 7.93
CA CYS A 15 -1.56 6.31 8.78
C CYS A 15 -1.28 7.32 9.90
N ASN A 16 -2.32 8.01 10.35
CA ASN A 16 -2.18 8.91 11.49
C ASN A 16 -1.71 8.16 12.74
N GLU A 17 -1.12 8.89 13.68
CA GLU A 17 -0.50 8.32 14.88
C GLU A 17 -1.50 7.49 15.72
N ALA A 18 -2.76 7.93 15.81
CA ALA A 18 -3.79 7.22 16.59
C ALA A 18 -4.06 5.81 16.02
N VAL A 19 -4.07 5.66 14.69
CA VAL A 19 -4.22 4.35 14.03
C VAL A 19 -2.97 3.49 14.25
N ARG A 20 -1.77 4.07 14.07
CA ARG A 20 -0.51 3.34 14.26
C ARG A 20 -0.34 2.83 15.69
N ARG A 21 -0.79 3.60 16.69
CA ARG A 21 -0.77 3.16 18.11
C ARG A 21 -1.69 1.98 18.40
N LEU A 22 -2.73 1.78 17.61
CA LEU A 22 -3.65 0.64 17.75
C LEU A 22 -3.19 -0.59 16.95
N ALA A 23 -2.22 -0.42 16.07
CA ALA A 23 -1.73 -1.49 15.20
C ALA A 23 -0.81 -2.46 15.96
N HIS A 24 -0.99 -3.75 15.70
CA HIS A 24 -0.08 -4.80 16.13
C HIS A 24 1.15 -4.90 15.22
N PHE A 25 1.02 -4.37 14.00
CA PHE A 25 2.07 -4.31 13.01
C PHE A 25 1.98 -3.01 12.21
N VAL A 26 3.11 -2.35 11.98
CA VAL A 26 3.21 -1.17 11.11
C VAL A 26 4.33 -1.42 10.11
N GLY A 27 4.00 -1.37 8.82
CA GLY A 27 4.97 -1.63 7.75
C GLY A 27 4.46 -1.23 6.37
N SER A 28 5.34 -1.33 5.38
CA SER A 28 5.00 -1.12 3.97
C SER A 28 4.00 -2.18 3.48
N THR A 29 3.40 -1.95 2.32
CA THR A 29 2.45 -2.90 1.70
C THR A 29 3.05 -4.30 1.53
N SER A 30 4.32 -4.40 1.10
CA SER A 30 5.01 -5.69 0.97
C SER A 30 5.21 -6.38 2.32
N GLN A 31 5.61 -5.64 3.34
CA GLN A 31 5.77 -6.15 4.69
C GLN A 31 4.43 -6.56 5.32
N MET A 32 3.32 -5.87 4.98
CA MET A 32 1.98 -6.27 5.42
C MET A 32 1.53 -7.59 4.79
N LEU A 33 1.86 -7.84 3.51
CA LEU A 33 1.62 -9.13 2.83
C LEU A 33 2.40 -10.26 3.52
N GLU A 34 3.68 -10.06 3.77
CA GLU A 34 4.54 -11.01 4.47
C GLU A 34 4.03 -11.30 5.89
N PHE A 35 3.77 -10.26 6.68
CA PHE A 35 3.21 -10.38 8.02
C PHE A 35 1.89 -11.17 8.05
N ALA A 36 1.00 -10.92 7.08
CA ALA A 36 -0.25 -11.65 6.97
C ALA A 36 -0.02 -13.13 6.63
N SER A 37 0.97 -13.44 5.81
CA SER A 37 1.29 -14.81 5.39
C SER A 37 1.94 -15.62 6.52
N GLU A 38 2.85 -15.01 7.28
CA GLU A 38 3.59 -15.66 8.35
C GLU A 38 2.82 -15.75 9.69
N SER A 39 1.81 -14.91 9.88
CA SER A 39 1.04 -14.87 11.12
C SER A 39 0.11 -16.07 11.26
N ASP A 40 0.00 -16.61 12.47
CA ASP A 40 -0.99 -17.64 12.84
C ASP A 40 -2.43 -17.07 12.95
N SER A 41 -2.59 -15.75 12.90
CA SER A 41 -3.92 -15.13 12.95
C SER A 41 -4.71 -15.39 11.68
N GLU A 42 -6.00 -15.65 11.84
CA GLU A 42 -6.93 -15.87 10.74
C GLU A 42 -7.68 -14.58 10.32
N GLU A 43 -7.66 -13.55 11.17
CA GLU A 43 -8.40 -12.31 10.94
C GLU A 43 -7.52 -11.08 11.08
N PHE A 44 -7.65 -10.13 10.13
CA PHE A 44 -6.87 -8.90 10.09
C PHE A 44 -7.73 -7.69 9.80
N ILE A 45 -7.51 -6.60 10.52
CA ILE A 45 -7.99 -5.25 10.17
C ILE A 45 -6.85 -4.53 9.46
N VAL A 46 -7.13 -4.06 8.25
CA VAL A 46 -6.11 -3.50 7.35
C VAL A 46 -6.24 -1.99 7.29
N GLY A 47 -5.32 -1.29 7.94
CA GLY A 47 -5.21 0.17 7.99
C GLY A 47 -4.34 0.71 6.85
N THR A 48 -4.82 0.61 5.63
CA THR A 48 -4.25 1.22 4.43
C THR A 48 -5.32 1.38 3.36
N GLU A 49 -4.92 1.78 2.14
CA GLU A 49 -5.83 1.85 0.98
C GLU A 49 -6.41 0.45 0.69
N GLU A 50 -7.72 0.41 0.41
CA GLU A 50 -8.47 -0.86 0.30
C GLU A 50 -8.02 -1.77 -0.85
N GLY A 51 -7.31 -1.25 -1.85
CA GLY A 51 -6.77 -2.05 -2.95
C GLY A 51 -5.80 -3.16 -2.50
N LEU A 52 -5.19 -3.00 -1.30
CA LEU A 52 -4.33 -4.05 -0.73
C LEU A 52 -5.11 -5.30 -0.30
N LEU A 53 -6.42 -5.19 -0.09
CA LEU A 53 -7.22 -6.35 0.34
C LEU A 53 -7.22 -7.47 -0.70
N HIS A 54 -7.22 -7.12 -1.99
CA HIS A 54 -7.21 -8.11 -3.07
C HIS A 54 -5.97 -9.02 -3.01
N PRO A 55 -4.73 -8.51 -3.07
CA PRO A 55 -3.55 -9.37 -2.99
C PRO A 55 -3.41 -10.07 -1.63
N LEU A 56 -3.88 -9.47 -0.52
CA LEU A 56 -3.91 -10.14 0.78
C LEU A 56 -4.82 -11.37 0.76
N GLN A 57 -6.02 -11.24 0.22
CA GLN A 57 -6.99 -12.33 0.13
C GLN A 57 -6.55 -13.42 -0.85
N ASP A 58 -5.96 -13.01 -1.98
CA ASP A 58 -5.45 -13.93 -3.01
C ASP A 58 -4.33 -14.83 -2.47
N GLN A 59 -3.37 -14.22 -1.76
CA GLN A 59 -2.25 -14.96 -1.16
C GLN A 59 -2.64 -15.77 0.09
N ASN A 60 -3.72 -15.39 0.75
CA ASN A 60 -4.16 -16.00 2.01
C ASN A 60 -5.65 -16.36 1.97
N PRO A 61 -6.10 -17.30 1.13
CA PRO A 61 -7.52 -17.56 0.86
C PRO A 61 -8.31 -18.04 2.09
N ARG A 62 -7.65 -18.56 3.11
CA ARG A 62 -8.28 -19.03 4.37
C ARG A 62 -8.39 -17.94 5.43
N LYS A 63 -7.70 -16.81 5.26
CA LYS A 63 -7.72 -15.68 6.21
C LYS A 63 -8.77 -14.65 5.82
N ARG A 64 -9.18 -13.82 6.77
CA ARG A 64 -10.19 -12.76 6.58
C ARG A 64 -9.55 -11.40 6.76
N PHE A 65 -9.82 -10.51 5.83
CA PHE A 65 -9.27 -9.15 5.83
C PHE A 65 -10.41 -8.13 5.84
N TYR A 66 -10.37 -7.22 6.80
CA TYR A 66 -11.37 -6.19 6.99
C TYR A 66 -10.78 -4.81 6.69
N ALA A 67 -11.40 -4.10 5.75
CA ALA A 67 -11.02 -2.72 5.44
C ALA A 67 -11.42 -1.76 6.55
N THR A 68 -10.62 -0.72 6.74
CA THR A 68 -11.00 0.45 7.55
C THR A 68 -11.83 1.48 6.77
N GLY A 69 -12.10 1.23 5.49
CA GLY A 69 -12.77 2.18 4.59
C GLY A 69 -11.85 3.31 4.12
N SER A 70 -10.56 3.15 4.26
CA SER A 70 -9.56 4.13 3.80
C SER A 70 -9.39 4.06 2.30
N VAL A 71 -9.73 5.14 1.62
CA VAL A 71 -9.61 5.31 0.17
C VAL A 71 -8.68 6.47 -0.12
N CYS A 72 -7.64 6.21 -0.90
CA CYS A 72 -6.77 7.27 -1.40
C CYS A 72 -7.33 7.83 -2.72
N SER A 73 -7.88 9.05 -2.68
CA SER A 73 -8.43 9.71 -3.87
C SER A 73 -7.38 9.89 -4.97
N SER A 74 -6.14 10.16 -4.61
CA SER A 74 -5.03 10.33 -5.56
C SER A 74 -4.67 9.02 -6.27
N MET A 75 -4.62 7.90 -5.54
CA MET A 75 -4.35 6.58 -6.15
C MET A 75 -5.48 6.15 -7.09
N ARG A 76 -6.73 6.51 -6.80
CA ARG A 76 -7.89 6.20 -7.65
C ARG A 76 -7.96 6.99 -8.96
N LEU A 77 -7.16 8.04 -9.14
CA LEU A 77 -7.04 8.73 -10.42
C LEU A 77 -6.40 7.85 -11.50
N THR A 78 -5.53 6.93 -11.10
CA THR A 78 -4.89 5.98 -12.02
C THR A 78 -5.80 4.75 -12.19
N THR A 79 -6.42 4.64 -13.36
CA THR A 79 -7.28 3.53 -13.75
C THR A 79 -6.65 2.71 -14.87
N LEU A 80 -7.09 1.47 -15.06
CA LEU A 80 -6.65 0.66 -16.21
C LEU A 80 -6.93 1.35 -17.55
N ALA A 81 -8.05 2.07 -17.65
CA ALA A 81 -8.39 2.84 -18.85
C ALA A 81 -7.40 4.00 -19.08
N SER A 82 -7.00 4.72 -18.02
CA SER A 82 -6.00 5.80 -18.15
C SER A 82 -4.62 5.26 -18.48
N VAL A 83 -4.22 4.14 -17.89
CA VAL A 83 -2.95 3.46 -18.23
C VAL A 83 -2.94 3.00 -19.68
N ARG A 84 -4.01 2.33 -20.13
CA ARG A 84 -4.15 1.93 -21.54
C ARG A 84 -4.05 3.13 -22.48
N ARG A 85 -4.81 4.20 -22.21
CA ARG A 85 -4.76 5.41 -23.02
C ARG A 85 -3.34 6.00 -23.10
N ALA A 86 -2.64 6.08 -21.96
CA ALA A 86 -1.29 6.59 -21.90
C ALA A 86 -0.32 5.78 -22.78
N LEU A 87 -0.44 4.46 -22.79
CA LEU A 87 0.37 3.56 -23.61
C LEU A 87 -0.01 3.60 -25.09
N ASP A 88 -1.31 3.53 -25.41
CA ASP A 88 -1.80 3.52 -26.80
C ASP A 88 -1.52 4.85 -27.54
N GLN A 89 -1.61 5.97 -26.82
CA GLN A 89 -1.52 7.31 -27.40
C GLN A 89 -0.20 8.03 -27.05
N MET A 90 0.66 7.43 -26.23
CA MET A 90 1.91 8.02 -25.73
C MET A 90 1.68 9.43 -25.12
N VAL A 91 0.57 9.61 -24.40
CA VAL A 91 0.19 10.84 -23.70
C VAL A 91 0.55 10.76 -22.21
N GLU A 92 0.30 11.85 -21.47
CA GLU A 92 0.63 11.98 -20.04
C GLU A 92 2.14 11.88 -19.77
N VAL A 93 2.95 12.40 -20.71
CA VAL A 93 4.41 12.38 -20.57
C VAL A 93 4.86 13.32 -19.46
N VAL A 94 5.52 12.78 -18.46
CA VAL A 94 6.14 13.57 -17.40
C VAL A 94 7.48 14.14 -17.87
N LYS A 95 7.61 15.45 -17.85
CA LYS A 95 8.87 16.15 -18.17
C LYS A 95 9.43 16.78 -16.89
N THR A 96 10.57 16.26 -16.46
CA THR A 96 11.30 16.84 -15.33
C THR A 96 12.46 17.67 -15.87
N PRO A 97 12.66 18.93 -15.41
CA PRO A 97 13.82 19.72 -15.78
C PRO A 97 15.12 18.97 -15.52
N GLU A 98 16.08 19.05 -16.45
CA GLU A 98 17.30 18.22 -16.43
C GLU A 98 18.06 18.34 -15.12
N HIS A 99 18.28 19.56 -14.62
CA HIS A 99 18.99 19.81 -13.35
C HIS A 99 18.32 19.19 -12.12
N ILE A 100 16.97 18.99 -12.15
CA ILE A 100 16.25 18.29 -11.09
C ILE A 100 16.43 16.79 -11.26
N ARG A 101 16.32 16.29 -12.50
CA ARG A 101 16.47 14.88 -12.84
C ARG A 101 17.85 14.35 -12.44
N GLU A 102 18.92 15.06 -12.75
CA GLU A 102 20.29 14.69 -12.40
C GLU A 102 20.49 14.59 -10.88
N ARG A 103 20.02 15.59 -10.13
CA ARG A 103 20.12 15.58 -8.67
C ARG A 103 19.28 14.46 -8.02
N ALA A 104 18.08 14.24 -8.52
CA ALA A 104 17.21 13.16 -8.06
C ALA A 104 17.81 11.78 -8.35
N ALA A 105 18.40 11.59 -9.54
CA ALA A 105 19.05 10.34 -9.91
C ALA A 105 20.19 9.98 -8.95
N VAL A 106 21.02 10.96 -8.54
CA VAL A 106 22.08 10.75 -7.54
C VAL A 106 21.50 10.30 -6.19
N ALA A 107 20.42 10.93 -5.74
CA ALA A 107 19.77 10.55 -4.48
C ALA A 107 19.17 9.13 -4.55
N LEU A 108 18.51 8.79 -5.64
CA LEU A 108 17.94 7.45 -5.87
C LEU A 108 19.03 6.38 -5.94
N SER A 109 20.13 6.64 -6.66
CA SER A 109 21.26 5.69 -6.75
C SER A 109 21.81 5.36 -5.35
N ARG A 110 22.00 6.38 -4.49
CA ARG A 110 22.47 6.18 -3.12
C ARG A 110 21.53 5.33 -2.27
N MET A 111 20.23 5.38 -2.53
CA MET A 111 19.25 4.53 -1.82
C MET A 111 19.37 3.04 -2.21
N LEU A 112 19.91 2.74 -3.39
CA LEU A 112 20.08 1.37 -3.88
C LEU A 112 21.43 0.76 -3.47
N GLU A 113 22.34 1.56 -2.90
CA GLU A 113 23.67 1.13 -2.45
C GLU A 113 23.68 0.68 -0.97
N VAL A 114 22.53 0.68 -0.29
CA VAL A 114 22.37 0.33 1.14
C VAL A 114 21.88 -1.09 1.32
#